data_f2971129bfd007329e6756e9d9fb9d41
#
_entry.id   f2971129bfd007329e6756e9d9fb9d41
#
_cell.length_a   1.000
_cell.length_b   1.000
_cell.length_c   1.000
_cell.angle_alpha   90.00
_cell.angle_beta   90.00
_cell.angle_gamma   90.00
#
_symmetry.space_group_name_H-M   'P 1'
#
loop_
_entity.id
_entity.type
_entity.pdbx_description
1 polymer ?
#
loop_
_entity_poly.entity_id
_entity_poly.type
_entity_poly.pdbx_seq_one_letter_code
_entity_poly.pdbx_strand_id
1 'polypeptide(L)'
;MLTLLKIRNLALVDELAWELGSGLISVTGETGAGKSVIVGALKMILGERADKGLIRTGEDTCTIESVFDLKDASEINAILEEGGLEACEDTQIIIRRSIGTTANRQFINDSPVTLTLLKKVGERLVDSCRYSRYTRYICTHQCTHTYKHKTKTSAGAW
;
A
#
# COMPACT_ATOMS: atom_id res chain seq x y z
N MET A 1 -6.66 -9.32 -1.67
CA MET A 1 -5.69 -8.96 -2.74
C MET A 1 -5.64 -7.45 -2.87
N LEU A 2 -4.46 -6.83 -3.06
CA LEU A 2 -4.37 -5.40 -3.35
C LEU A 2 -4.97 -5.12 -4.74
N THR A 3 -5.97 -4.25 -4.81
CA THR A 3 -6.67 -3.90 -6.06
C THR A 3 -6.41 -2.47 -6.52
N LEU A 4 -6.10 -1.58 -5.57
CA LEU A 4 -5.79 -0.19 -5.88
C LEU A 4 -4.68 0.32 -4.98
N LEU A 5 -3.74 1.05 -5.56
CA LEU A 5 -2.73 1.82 -4.84
C LEU A 5 -2.70 3.24 -5.39
N LYS A 6 -3.00 4.21 -4.54
CA LYS A 6 -2.83 5.64 -4.85
C LYS A 6 -1.71 6.22 -4.01
N ILE A 7 -0.87 7.00 -4.64
CA ILE A 7 0.25 7.70 -4.00
C ILE A 7 0.20 9.15 -4.44
N ARG A 8 0.38 10.08 -3.51
CA ARG A 8 0.46 11.50 -3.79
C ARG A 8 1.59 12.14 -3.01
N ASN A 9 2.39 12.96 -3.67
CA ASN A 9 3.51 13.73 -3.11
C ASN A 9 4.55 12.87 -2.37
N LEU A 10 4.89 11.70 -2.91
CA LEU A 10 5.88 10.80 -2.32
C LEU A 10 7.15 10.74 -3.17
N ALA A 11 8.26 11.23 -2.67
CA ALA A 11 9.56 11.32 -3.33
C ALA A 11 9.45 12.00 -4.70
N LEU A 12 9.72 11.29 -5.79
CA LEU A 12 9.60 11.82 -7.16
C LEU A 12 8.19 11.67 -7.74
N VAL A 13 7.27 11.01 -7.05
CA VAL A 13 5.90 10.78 -7.49
C VAL A 13 5.04 11.94 -7.04
N ASP A 14 4.49 12.68 -7.99
CA ASP A 14 3.47 13.70 -7.74
C ASP A 14 2.12 13.04 -7.48
N GLU A 15 1.64 12.29 -8.45
CA GLU A 15 0.42 11.51 -8.33
C GLU A 15 0.54 10.20 -9.09
N LEU A 16 0.12 9.11 -8.45
CA LEU A 16 0.02 7.78 -9.03
C LEU A 16 -1.30 7.15 -8.59
N ALA A 17 -2.10 6.70 -9.54
CA ALA A 17 -3.20 5.78 -9.29
C ALA A 17 -2.94 4.50 -10.06
N TRP A 18 -2.76 3.40 -9.35
CA TRP A 18 -2.44 2.11 -9.93
C TRP A 18 -3.51 1.08 -9.58
N GLU A 19 -4.30 0.72 -10.56
CA GLU A 19 -5.25 -0.38 -10.47
C GLU A 19 -4.52 -1.69 -10.76
N LEU A 20 -4.65 -2.63 -9.85
CA LEU A 20 -3.98 -3.92 -9.92
C LEU A 20 -5.00 -5.02 -10.22
N GLY A 21 -4.76 -5.74 -11.30
CA GLY A 21 -5.53 -6.93 -11.65
C GLY A 21 -5.14 -8.14 -10.81
N SER A 22 -5.86 -9.24 -11.01
CA SER A 22 -5.52 -10.54 -10.41
C SER A 22 -4.27 -11.14 -11.05
N GLY A 23 -3.49 -11.90 -10.28
CA GLY A 23 -2.32 -12.63 -10.75
C GLY A 23 -0.99 -12.02 -10.31
N LEU A 24 0.09 -12.41 -10.97
CA LEU A 24 1.43 -11.93 -10.71
C LEU A 24 1.68 -10.62 -11.47
N ILE A 25 2.00 -9.58 -10.74
CA ILE A 25 2.39 -8.28 -11.30
C ILE A 25 3.90 -8.10 -11.11
N SER A 26 4.61 -7.95 -12.21
CA SER A 26 6.05 -7.68 -12.21
C SER A 26 6.31 -6.20 -12.47
N VAL A 27 6.99 -5.55 -11.56
CA VAL A 27 7.43 -4.15 -11.69
C VAL A 27 8.88 -4.14 -12.14
N THR A 28 9.09 -3.87 -13.42
CA THR A 28 10.42 -3.80 -14.03
C THR A 28 10.79 -2.36 -14.38
N GLY A 29 12.06 -2.06 -14.51
CA GLY A 29 12.57 -0.75 -14.88
C GLY A 29 14.01 -0.58 -14.41
N GLU A 30 14.71 0.41 -14.93
CA GLU A 30 16.08 0.73 -14.49
C GLU A 30 16.14 1.06 -12.99
N THR A 31 17.33 0.93 -12.41
CA THR A 31 17.61 1.32 -11.03
C THR A 31 17.42 2.82 -10.87
N GLY A 32 16.27 3.21 -10.43
CA GLY A 32 15.87 4.59 -10.23
C GLY A 32 14.73 4.67 -9.20
N ALA A 33 14.36 5.86 -8.79
CA ALA A 33 13.51 6.14 -7.65
C ALA A 33 12.12 5.46 -7.67
N GLY A 34 11.55 5.15 -8.85
CA GLY A 34 10.16 4.72 -8.96
C GLY A 34 9.81 3.40 -8.26
N LYS A 35 10.58 2.32 -8.48
CA LYS A 35 10.32 1.01 -7.84
C LYS A 35 10.44 1.07 -6.32
N SER A 36 11.48 1.73 -5.83
CA SER A 36 11.71 1.88 -4.39
C SER A 36 10.61 2.71 -3.71
N VAL A 37 10.06 3.69 -4.40
CA VAL A 37 8.94 4.51 -3.91
C VAL A 37 7.69 3.66 -3.74
N ILE A 38 7.34 2.82 -4.74
CA ILE A 38 6.20 1.91 -4.65
C ILE A 38 6.36 0.92 -3.49
N VAL A 39 7.54 0.30 -3.36
CA VAL A 39 7.83 -0.61 -2.24
C VAL A 39 7.76 0.12 -0.90
N GLY A 40 8.29 1.34 -0.83
CA GLY A 40 8.20 2.19 0.36
C GLY A 40 6.76 2.54 0.74
N ALA A 41 5.94 2.89 -0.25
CA ALA A 41 4.52 3.16 -0.05
C ALA A 41 3.77 1.94 0.50
N LEU A 42 4.00 0.76 -0.09
CA LEU A 42 3.39 -0.49 0.38
C LEU A 42 3.80 -0.83 1.82
N LYS A 43 5.05 -0.67 2.17
CA LYS A 43 5.53 -0.88 3.55
C LYS A 43 4.86 0.08 4.54
N MET A 44 4.71 1.34 4.15
CA MET A 44 4.01 2.32 4.98
C MET A 44 2.53 1.96 5.17
N ILE A 45 1.84 1.54 4.13
CA ILE A 45 0.44 1.07 4.22
C ILE A 45 0.30 -0.15 5.15
N LEU A 46 1.30 -1.02 5.17
CA LEU A 46 1.32 -2.20 6.04
C LEU A 46 1.78 -1.92 7.47
N GLY A 47 1.89 -0.65 7.85
CA GLY A 47 2.18 -0.26 9.23
C GLY A 47 3.66 -0.07 9.56
N GLU A 48 4.56 -0.06 8.58
CA GLU A 48 5.95 0.35 8.84
C GLU A 48 6.01 1.84 9.19
N ARG A 49 7.08 2.23 9.87
CA ARG A 49 7.31 3.61 10.26
C ARG A 49 7.41 4.51 9.05
N ALA A 50 6.72 5.64 9.07
CA ALA A 50 6.80 6.61 7.99
C ALA A 50 8.15 7.33 8.01
N ASP A 51 8.79 7.39 6.85
CA ASP A 51 9.97 8.22 6.64
C ASP A 51 9.53 9.58 6.07
N LYS A 52 9.65 10.62 6.87
CA LYS A 52 9.31 12.00 6.46
C LYS A 52 10.22 12.52 5.33
N GLY A 53 11.43 11.98 5.20
CA GLY A 53 12.33 12.28 4.10
C GLY A 53 11.82 11.87 2.73
N LEU A 54 10.76 11.06 2.69
CA LEU A 54 10.08 10.67 1.45
C LEU A 54 8.97 11.64 1.02
N ILE A 55 8.65 12.66 1.81
CA ILE A 55 7.72 13.71 1.35
C ILE A 55 8.39 14.46 0.19
N ARG A 56 7.62 14.68 -0.87
CA ARG A 56 8.10 15.40 -2.07
C ARG A 56 8.60 16.80 -1.68
N THR A 57 9.71 17.19 -2.24
CA THR A 57 10.28 18.53 -2.02
C THR A 57 9.28 19.62 -2.42
N GLY A 58 9.01 20.53 -1.50
CA GLY A 58 8.04 21.61 -1.69
C GLY A 58 6.62 21.27 -1.19
N GLU A 59 6.40 20.05 -0.70
CA GLU A 59 5.12 19.62 -0.16
C GLU A 59 5.19 19.40 1.35
N ASP A 60 4.11 19.69 2.05
CA ASP A 60 4.02 19.52 3.52
C ASP A 60 3.55 18.12 3.90
N THR A 61 2.88 17.43 3.00
CA THR A 61 2.28 16.12 3.25
C THR A 61 2.36 15.20 2.05
N CYS A 62 2.55 13.91 2.28
CA CYS A 62 2.27 12.88 1.29
C CYS A 62 1.11 12.00 1.76
N THR A 63 0.36 11.46 0.81
CA THR A 63 -0.77 10.57 1.07
C THR A 63 -0.62 9.27 0.29
N ILE A 64 -0.89 8.17 0.97
CA ILE A 64 -0.92 6.84 0.37
C ILE A 64 -2.26 6.22 0.73
N GLU A 65 -2.95 5.69 -0.27
CA GLU A 65 -4.22 4.98 -0.11
C GLU A 65 -4.15 3.64 -0.83
N SER A 66 -4.72 2.63 -0.23
CA SER A 66 -4.78 1.30 -0.82
C SER A 66 -6.14 0.65 -0.54
N VAL A 67 -6.62 -0.13 -1.50
CA VAL A 67 -7.80 -0.96 -1.37
C VAL A 67 -7.39 -2.42 -1.50
N PHE A 68 -7.83 -3.23 -0.56
CA PHE A 68 -7.62 -4.67 -0.58
C PHE A 68 -8.98 -5.38 -0.62
N ASP A 69 -9.12 -6.35 -1.54
CA ASP A 69 -10.19 -7.32 -1.53
C ASP A 69 -9.76 -8.54 -0.72
N LEU A 70 -10.54 -8.88 0.27
CA LEU A 70 -10.34 -10.00 1.18
C LEU A 70 -11.12 -11.20 0.66
N LYS A 71 -10.53 -12.38 0.68
CA LYS A 71 -11.28 -13.63 0.43
C LYS A 71 -12.12 -14.00 1.64
N ASP A 72 -11.56 -13.75 2.81
CA ASP A 72 -12.18 -13.92 4.10
C ASP A 72 -11.76 -12.75 5.00
N ALA A 73 -12.74 -12.04 5.51
CA ALA A 73 -12.53 -10.88 6.37
C ALA A 73 -12.53 -11.23 7.86
N SER A 74 -12.80 -12.48 8.25
CA SER A 74 -13.04 -12.87 9.64
C SER A 74 -11.89 -12.49 10.57
N GLU A 75 -10.65 -12.82 10.21
CA GLU A 75 -9.47 -12.50 11.03
C GLU A 75 -9.24 -10.99 11.14
N ILE A 76 -9.46 -10.27 10.05
CA ILE A 76 -9.30 -8.81 10.02
C ILE A 76 -10.41 -8.16 10.83
N ASN A 77 -11.66 -8.59 10.67
CA ASN A 77 -12.78 -8.10 11.44
C ASN A 77 -12.59 -8.29 12.95
N ALA A 78 -12.09 -9.44 13.37
CA ALA A 78 -11.75 -9.67 14.78
C ALA A 78 -10.71 -8.66 15.30
N ILE A 79 -9.69 -8.32 14.50
CA ILE A 79 -8.69 -7.31 14.86
C ILE A 79 -9.29 -5.91 14.90
N LEU A 80 -10.19 -5.58 13.97
CA LEU A 80 -10.86 -4.28 13.94
C LEU A 80 -11.79 -4.11 15.15
N GLU A 81 -12.59 -5.12 15.48
CA GLU A 81 -13.48 -5.14 16.64
C GLU A 81 -12.67 -5.03 17.96
N GLU A 82 -11.56 -5.75 18.09
CA GLU A 82 -10.64 -5.61 19.24
C GLU A 82 -10.12 -4.17 19.36
N GLY A 83 -9.94 -3.49 18.21
CA GLY A 83 -9.56 -2.08 18.14
C GLY A 83 -10.70 -1.08 18.32
N GLY A 84 -11.94 -1.54 18.54
CA GLY A 84 -13.13 -0.70 18.67
C GLY A 84 -13.63 -0.12 17.35
N LEU A 85 -13.32 -0.76 16.23
CA LEU A 85 -13.75 -0.38 14.90
C LEU A 85 -14.86 -1.28 14.38
N GLU A 86 -15.63 -0.78 13.43
CA GLU A 86 -16.64 -1.57 12.73
C GLU A 86 -15.99 -2.61 11.80
N ALA A 87 -16.67 -3.73 11.60
CA ALA A 87 -16.26 -4.75 10.65
C ALA A 87 -16.22 -4.21 9.21
N CYS A 88 -15.41 -4.82 8.36
CA CYS A 88 -15.38 -4.47 6.95
C CYS A 88 -16.71 -4.79 6.27
N GLU A 89 -17.25 -3.84 5.55
CA GLU A 89 -18.34 -4.08 4.62
C GLU A 89 -17.79 -4.75 3.34
N ASP A 90 -18.58 -5.62 2.73
CA ASP A 90 -18.31 -6.20 1.40
C ASP A 90 -16.92 -6.83 1.18
N THR A 91 -16.29 -7.37 2.23
CA THR A 91 -14.95 -7.98 2.14
C THR A 91 -13.86 -7.05 1.58
N GLN A 92 -14.05 -5.74 1.63
CA GLN A 92 -13.05 -4.75 1.26
C GLN A 92 -12.52 -4.01 2.48
N ILE A 93 -11.23 -3.68 2.43
CA ILE A 93 -10.60 -2.81 3.41
C ILE A 93 -9.83 -1.70 2.71
N ILE A 94 -10.09 -0.48 3.13
CA ILE A 94 -9.41 0.73 2.62
C ILE A 94 -8.45 1.21 3.70
N ILE A 95 -7.18 1.35 3.35
CA ILE A 95 -6.16 1.88 4.25
C ILE A 95 -5.63 3.16 3.65
N ARG A 96 -5.66 4.23 4.43
CA ARG A 96 -5.12 5.53 4.05
C ARG A 96 -4.14 6.04 5.10
N ARG A 97 -2.99 6.52 4.65
CA ARG A 97 -2.01 7.21 5.48
C ARG A 97 -1.72 8.58 4.92
N SER A 98 -1.76 9.57 5.80
CA SER A 98 -1.26 10.93 5.54
C SER A 98 -0.04 11.15 6.41
N ILE A 99 1.09 11.38 5.78
CA ILE A 99 2.39 11.60 6.42
C ILE A 99 2.74 13.05 6.22
N GLY A 100 2.78 13.80 7.32
CA GLY A 100 3.09 15.23 7.30
C GLY A 100 4.38 15.53 8.03
N THR A 101 4.89 16.72 7.79
CA THR A 101 6.07 17.26 8.50
C THR A 101 5.82 17.35 10.00
N THR A 102 4.61 17.69 10.42
CA THR A 102 4.20 17.86 11.82
C THR A 102 3.54 16.63 12.41
N ALA A 103 2.64 15.96 11.68
CA ALA A 103 1.86 14.84 12.19
C ALA A 103 1.65 13.77 11.13
N ASN A 104 1.59 12.52 11.58
CA ASN A 104 1.22 11.36 10.77
C ASN A 104 -0.18 10.88 11.20
N ARG A 105 -1.04 10.62 10.23
CA ARG A 105 -2.39 10.09 10.45
C ARG A 105 -2.58 8.82 9.63
N GLN A 106 -3.26 7.87 10.19
CA GLN A 106 -3.62 6.62 9.53
C GLN A 106 -5.10 6.30 9.76
N PHE A 107 -5.71 5.74 8.75
CA PHE A 107 -7.13 5.43 8.74
C PHE A 107 -7.35 4.04 8.14
N ILE A 108 -8.31 3.32 8.69
CA ILE A 108 -8.87 2.11 8.11
C ILE A 108 -10.37 2.35 7.96
N ASN A 109 -10.91 2.19 6.76
CA ASN A 109 -12.31 2.46 6.41
C ASN A 109 -12.77 3.83 6.98
N ASP A 110 -11.97 4.87 6.72
CA ASP A 110 -12.12 6.26 7.20
C ASP A 110 -12.06 6.46 8.73
N SER A 111 -11.99 5.41 9.52
CA SER A 111 -11.80 5.50 10.97
C SER A 111 -10.33 5.70 11.34
N PRO A 112 -9.99 6.68 12.20
CA PRO A 112 -8.61 6.90 12.62
C PRO A 112 -8.13 5.74 13.49
N VAL A 113 -6.91 5.26 13.24
CA VAL A 113 -6.34 4.09 13.92
C VAL A 113 -4.95 4.38 14.46
N THR A 114 -4.51 3.56 15.42
CA THR A 114 -3.13 3.57 15.90
C THR A 114 -2.21 2.85 14.93
N LEU A 115 -0.93 3.19 14.92
CA LEU A 115 0.06 2.51 14.10
C LEU A 115 0.18 1.02 14.48
N THR A 116 -0.02 0.69 15.75
CA THR A 116 0.01 -0.68 16.26
C THR A 116 -1.13 -1.52 15.66
N LEU A 117 -2.34 -0.96 15.61
CA LEU A 117 -3.49 -1.63 14.99
C LEU A 117 -3.28 -1.80 13.49
N LEU A 118 -2.83 -0.74 12.81
CA LEU A 118 -2.52 -0.80 11.38
C LEU A 118 -1.49 -1.88 11.07
N LYS A 119 -0.46 -2.03 11.91
CA LYS A 119 0.56 -3.08 11.74
C LYS A 119 -0.02 -4.48 11.91
N LYS A 120 -0.87 -4.71 12.93
CA LYS A 120 -1.57 -5.99 13.12
C LYS A 120 -2.39 -6.37 11.88
N VAL A 121 -3.15 -5.42 11.33
CA VAL A 121 -3.92 -5.62 10.09
C VAL A 121 -3.00 -5.87 8.90
N GLY A 122 -1.94 -5.07 8.75
CA GLY A 122 -0.97 -5.21 7.65
C GLY A 122 -0.29 -6.58 7.62
N GLU A 123 0.02 -7.17 8.77
CA GLU A 123 0.60 -8.52 8.89
C GLU A 123 -0.35 -9.62 8.39
N ARG A 124 -1.67 -9.39 8.41
CA ARG A 124 -2.68 -10.32 7.88
C ARG A 124 -2.97 -10.10 6.39
N LEU A 125 -2.82 -8.87 5.92
CA LEU A 125 -3.05 -8.54 4.50
C LEU A 125 -1.95 -9.08 3.59
N VAL A 126 -0.75 -9.22 4.10
CA VAL A 126 0.39 -9.71 3.34
C VAL A 126 0.95 -10.93 4.03
N ASP A 127 0.81 -12.07 3.38
CA ASP A 127 1.60 -13.23 3.69
C ASP A 127 3.06 -12.87 3.38
N SER A 128 3.76 -12.36 4.40
CA SER A 128 5.18 -12.11 4.26
C SER A 128 5.85 -13.46 4.07
N CYS A 129 6.09 -13.85 2.84
CA CYS A 129 7.03 -14.90 2.55
C CYS A 129 8.32 -14.57 3.32
N ARG A 130 8.44 -15.14 4.51
CA ARG A 130 9.67 -15.15 5.30
C ARG A 130 10.70 -15.98 4.55
N TYR A 131 11.23 -15.43 3.48
CA TYR A 131 12.39 -16.04 2.90
C TYR A 131 13.47 -15.00 2.58
N SER A 132 14.54 -15.17 3.34
CA SER A 132 15.92 -14.85 3.02
C SER A 132 16.30 -13.41 2.69
N ARG A 133 17.37 -13.01 3.30
CA ARG A 133 18.09 -11.72 3.32
C ARG A 133 18.40 -11.05 1.98
N TYR A 134 17.99 -11.58 0.84
CA TYR A 134 18.42 -11.09 -0.47
C TYR A 134 17.35 -10.83 -1.52
N THR A 135 16.07 -11.15 -1.28
CA THR A 135 15.06 -10.92 -2.33
C THR A 135 13.75 -10.44 -1.72
N ARG A 136 13.42 -9.20 -1.96
CA ARG A 136 12.17 -8.57 -1.51
C ARG A 136 11.10 -8.79 -2.57
N TYR A 137 10.30 -9.82 -2.44
CA TYR A 137 9.09 -10.00 -3.21
C TYR A 137 7.89 -9.80 -2.29
N ILE A 138 6.96 -8.96 -2.70
CA ILE A 138 5.64 -8.90 -2.10
C ILE A 138 4.80 -9.91 -2.88
N CYS A 139 4.57 -11.08 -2.29
CA CYS A 139 3.73 -12.11 -2.89
C CYS A 139 2.34 -12.02 -2.26
N THR A 140 1.35 -11.55 -3.02
CA THR A 140 -0.06 -11.72 -2.66
C THR A 140 -0.48 -13.13 -3.11
N HIS A 141 -1.12 -13.88 -2.24
CA HIS A 141 -1.46 -15.30 -2.42
C HIS A 141 -2.09 -15.63 -3.78
N GLN A 142 -1.50 -16.61 -4.46
CA GLN A 142 -1.83 -17.29 -5.72
C GLN A 142 -1.18 -16.75 -7.00
N CYS A 143 0.05 -17.24 -7.24
CA CYS A 143 0.65 -17.26 -8.57
C CYS A 143 0.00 -18.34 -9.45
N THR A 144 -0.89 -17.97 -10.34
CA THR A 144 -1.13 -18.71 -11.58
C THR A 144 -1.52 -17.71 -12.67
N HIS A 145 -0.68 -17.65 -13.69
CA HIS A 145 -0.75 -16.92 -14.95
C HIS A 145 -0.02 -15.58 -15.04
N THR A 146 0.95 -15.62 -15.95
CA THR A 146 1.74 -14.48 -16.42
C THR A 146 0.88 -13.55 -17.27
N TYR A 147 0.69 -12.31 -16.82
CA TYR A 147 0.09 -11.27 -17.66
C TYR A 147 1.08 -10.13 -17.89
N LYS A 148 1.33 -9.83 -19.18
CA LYS A 148 2.07 -8.64 -19.60
C LYS A 148 1.10 -7.46 -19.62
N HIS A 149 1.23 -6.50 -18.73
CA HIS A 149 0.48 -5.25 -18.82
C HIS A 149 1.33 -4.19 -19.50
N LYS A 150 0.79 -3.60 -20.58
CA LYS A 150 1.34 -2.40 -21.20
C LYS A 150 0.93 -1.20 -20.36
N THR A 151 1.88 -0.55 -19.71
CA THR A 151 1.67 0.79 -19.17
C THR A 151 1.51 1.77 -20.31
N LYS A 152 0.34 2.38 -20.44
CA LYS A 152 0.20 3.64 -21.20
C LYS A 152 0.72 4.76 -20.31
N THR A 153 1.98 5.11 -20.47
CA THR A 153 2.48 6.41 -20.07
C THR A 153 1.98 7.42 -21.10
N SER A 154 1.08 8.29 -20.71
CA SER A 154 0.82 9.51 -21.47
C SER A 154 2.03 10.43 -21.26
N ALA A 155 3.06 10.25 -22.08
CA ALA A 155 4.08 11.25 -22.25
C ALA A 155 3.46 12.37 -23.12
N GLY A 156 2.95 13.38 -22.47
CA GLY A 156 2.73 14.68 -23.10
C GLY A 156 4.09 15.32 -23.32
N ALA A 157 4.38 15.61 -24.58
CA ALA A 157 5.52 16.37 -25.04
C ALA A 157 5.65 17.73 -24.33
N TRP A 158 6.84 18.06 -23.90
CA TRP A 158 7.63 19.28 -24.19
C TRP A 158 9.08 19.00 -23.87
#